data_c365e6cc11e795cbd6a63ea0f667890d
#
_entry.id   c365e6cc11e795cbd6a63ea0f667890d
#
_cell.length_a   1.000
_cell.length_b   1.000
_cell.length_c   1.000
_cell.angle_alpha   90.00
_cell.angle_beta   90.00
_cell.angle_gamma   90.00
#
_symmetry.space_group_name_H-M   'P 1'
#
loop_
_entity.id
_entity.type
_entity.pdbx_description
1 polymer ?
#
loop_
_entity_poly.entity_id
_entity_poly.type
_entity_poly.pdbx_seq_one_letter_code
_entity_poly.pdbx_strand_id
1 'polypeptide(L)'
;MTDTEPIARSSHEPERARQTRTIRLGAGGSTIDILAGPAETSGNVSIYRWRMSPSSRGPAPHFHTTFSETFIVEEGEVDYFDGHAWRTLLPGDTAHAAAGAVHALRKERAEPATLLMALSPGVPREAYFAQLATVNERDLSRLHEAHDNHFPDAHGR
;
A
#
# COMPACT_ATOMS: atom_id res chain seq x y z
N MET A 1 34.35 16.09 -36.16
CA MET A 1 34.02 14.66 -36.18
C MET A 1 33.86 14.26 -34.73
N THR A 2 32.63 14.14 -34.28
CA THR A 2 32.31 13.74 -32.90
C THR A 2 31.83 12.31 -32.98
N ASP A 3 32.70 11.38 -32.55
CA ASP A 3 32.33 9.97 -32.39
C ASP A 3 31.34 9.86 -31.25
N THR A 4 30.10 9.56 -31.61
CA THR A 4 29.06 9.18 -30.64
C THR A 4 29.15 7.65 -30.49
N GLU A 5 29.75 7.19 -29.41
CA GLU A 5 29.72 5.76 -29.07
C GLU A 5 28.27 5.30 -28.87
N PRO A 6 27.88 4.13 -29.42
CA PRO A 6 26.54 3.60 -29.24
C PRO A 6 26.38 3.13 -27.80
N ILE A 7 25.31 3.60 -27.12
CA ILE A 7 24.88 3.12 -25.85
C ILE A 7 24.64 1.61 -25.95
N ALA A 8 25.43 0.81 -25.24
CA ALA A 8 25.28 -0.63 -25.18
C ALA A 8 23.87 -0.96 -24.68
N ARG A 9 23.06 -1.57 -25.52
CA ARG A 9 21.76 -2.11 -25.13
C ARG A 9 22.05 -3.30 -24.20
N SER A 10 21.79 -3.13 -22.91
CA SER A 10 21.73 -4.22 -21.96
C SER A 10 20.73 -5.24 -22.51
N SER A 11 21.20 -6.47 -22.77
CA SER A 11 20.35 -7.60 -23.11
C SER A 11 19.58 -7.99 -21.84
N HIS A 12 18.46 -7.30 -21.60
CA HIS A 12 17.49 -7.75 -20.62
C HIS A 12 16.82 -9.00 -21.21
N GLU A 13 17.21 -10.17 -20.74
CA GLU A 13 16.36 -11.33 -20.90
C GLU A 13 15.00 -11.00 -20.30
N PRO A 14 13.88 -11.39 -20.94
CA PRO A 14 12.55 -11.16 -20.35
C PRO A 14 12.51 -11.93 -19.02
N GLU A 15 12.56 -11.17 -17.93
CA GLU A 15 12.41 -11.70 -16.58
C GLU A 15 11.14 -12.56 -16.58
N ARG A 16 11.29 -13.87 -16.29
CA ARG A 16 10.17 -14.79 -16.18
C ARG A 16 9.09 -14.11 -15.39
N ALA A 17 7.86 -14.10 -15.92
CA ALA A 17 6.69 -13.57 -15.23
C ALA A 17 6.68 -14.10 -13.80
N ARG A 18 7.10 -13.26 -12.85
CA ARG A 18 7.12 -13.64 -11.43
C ARG A 18 5.70 -13.96 -11.04
N GLN A 19 5.51 -15.11 -10.43
CA GLN A 19 4.21 -15.49 -9.89
C GLN A 19 3.84 -14.44 -8.82
N THR A 20 2.87 -13.58 -9.13
CA THR A 20 2.37 -12.57 -8.21
C THR A 20 1.90 -13.28 -6.93
N ARG A 21 2.49 -12.95 -5.80
CA ARG A 21 2.07 -13.49 -4.51
C ARG A 21 0.88 -12.68 -4.02
N THR A 22 -0.24 -13.35 -3.79
CA THR A 22 -1.49 -12.73 -3.32
C THR A 22 -1.76 -13.12 -1.87
N ILE A 23 -2.05 -12.15 -1.03
CA ILE A 23 -2.46 -12.32 0.37
C ILE A 23 -3.93 -11.93 0.47
N ARG A 24 -4.76 -12.79 1.10
CA ARG A 24 -6.16 -12.49 1.41
C ARG A 24 -6.25 -11.74 2.74
N LEU A 25 -7.00 -10.66 2.77
CA LEU A 25 -7.25 -9.87 3.99
C LEU A 25 -8.56 -10.34 4.65
N GLY A 26 -8.45 -11.35 5.49
CA GLY A 26 -9.60 -11.89 6.23
C GLY A 26 -10.70 -12.46 5.33
N ALA A 27 -11.91 -12.62 5.91
CA ALA A 27 -13.07 -13.20 5.23
C ALA A 27 -13.77 -12.25 4.24
N GLY A 28 -13.42 -10.96 4.26
CA GLY A 28 -14.12 -9.91 3.50
C GLY A 28 -13.83 -9.91 1.99
N GLY A 29 -12.94 -10.77 1.50
CA GLY A 29 -12.65 -10.92 0.06
C GLY A 29 -11.63 -9.93 -0.51
N SER A 30 -11.13 -8.97 0.28
CA SER A 30 -10.03 -8.08 -0.15
C SER A 30 -8.72 -8.85 -0.27
N THR A 31 -7.88 -8.45 -1.22
CA THR A 31 -6.57 -9.07 -1.44
C THR A 31 -5.47 -8.04 -1.65
N ILE A 32 -4.24 -8.41 -1.28
CA ILE A 32 -3.02 -7.68 -1.58
C ILE A 32 -2.16 -8.54 -2.50
N ASP A 33 -1.86 -8.04 -3.68
CA ASP A 33 -0.85 -8.60 -4.57
C ASP A 33 0.48 -7.91 -4.32
N ILE A 34 1.54 -8.68 -4.13
CA ILE A 34 2.91 -8.18 -3.99
C ILE A 34 3.49 -8.02 -5.40
N LEU A 35 3.70 -6.80 -5.84
CA LEU A 35 4.25 -6.51 -7.17
C LEU A 35 5.77 -6.38 -7.14
N ALA A 36 6.31 -5.67 -6.13
CA ALA A 36 7.73 -5.57 -5.87
C ALA A 36 7.97 -5.33 -4.37
N GLY A 37 8.88 -6.07 -3.80
CA GLY A 37 9.34 -5.86 -2.43
C GLY A 37 10.69 -5.14 -2.37
N PRO A 38 11.21 -4.88 -1.16
CA PRO A 38 12.49 -4.18 -0.99
C PRO A 38 13.68 -4.96 -1.58
N ALA A 39 13.60 -6.28 -1.66
CA ALA A 39 14.66 -7.09 -2.26
C ALA A 39 14.81 -6.83 -3.77
N GLU A 40 13.70 -6.61 -4.48
CA GLU A 40 13.69 -6.34 -5.91
C GLU A 40 14.07 -4.90 -6.25
N THR A 41 13.91 -3.98 -5.32
CA THR A 41 14.07 -2.53 -5.54
C THR A 41 15.27 -1.94 -4.82
N SER A 42 16.16 -2.78 -4.29
CA SER A 42 17.30 -2.36 -3.45
C SER A 42 16.88 -1.47 -2.27
N GLY A 43 15.70 -1.75 -1.69
CA GLY A 43 15.17 -1.01 -0.55
C GLY A 43 14.54 0.35 -0.88
N ASN A 44 14.45 0.74 -2.15
CA ASN A 44 13.95 2.07 -2.51
C ASN A 44 12.43 2.19 -2.42
N VAL A 45 11.71 1.13 -2.83
CA VAL A 45 10.24 1.12 -2.83
C VAL A 45 9.71 -0.29 -2.65
N SER A 46 8.55 -0.42 -2.03
CA SER A 46 7.72 -1.62 -2.11
C SER A 46 6.42 -1.27 -2.81
N ILE A 47 5.95 -2.13 -3.70
CA ILE A 47 4.75 -1.88 -4.50
C ILE A 47 3.77 -3.04 -4.31
N TYR A 48 2.56 -2.69 -3.92
CA TYR A 48 1.46 -3.59 -3.70
C TYR A 48 0.25 -3.15 -4.53
N ARG A 49 -0.57 -4.11 -4.97
CA ARG A 49 -1.90 -3.82 -5.51
C ARG A 49 -2.95 -4.28 -4.51
N TRP A 50 -3.73 -3.37 -4.02
CA TRP A 50 -4.83 -3.66 -3.12
C TRP A 50 -6.14 -3.72 -3.90
N ARG A 51 -6.77 -4.91 -3.89
CA ARG A 51 -8.13 -5.10 -4.38
C ARG A 51 -9.09 -5.07 -3.21
N MET A 52 -9.81 -3.98 -3.08
CA MET A 52 -10.79 -3.77 -2.03
C MET A 52 -12.14 -4.37 -2.44
N SER A 53 -12.62 -5.34 -1.68
CA SER A 53 -13.97 -5.88 -1.87
C SER A 53 -15.04 -4.85 -1.48
N PRO A 54 -16.31 -5.04 -1.91
CA PRO A 54 -17.41 -4.16 -1.52
C PRO A 54 -17.59 -3.99 -0.02
N SER A 55 -17.20 -4.98 0.78
CA SER A 55 -17.30 -4.97 2.24
C SER A 55 -16.06 -4.41 2.96
N SER A 56 -15.03 -4.01 2.23
CA SER A 56 -13.80 -3.48 2.83
C SER A 56 -14.02 -2.08 3.38
N ARG A 57 -13.73 -1.89 4.66
CA ARG A 57 -13.80 -0.56 5.30
C ARG A 57 -12.47 0.18 5.30
N GLY A 58 -11.39 -0.49 4.88
CA GLY A 58 -10.04 0.04 5.00
C GLY A 58 -9.55 0.17 6.44
N PRO A 59 -8.32 0.69 6.65
CA PRO A 59 -7.76 0.94 7.97
C PRO A 59 -8.37 2.21 8.61
N ALA A 60 -8.47 2.22 9.94
CA ALA A 60 -8.73 3.44 10.70
C ALA A 60 -7.63 4.48 10.46
N PRO A 61 -7.86 5.78 10.77
CA PRO A 61 -6.83 6.80 10.69
C PRO A 61 -5.57 6.40 11.47
N HIS A 62 -4.42 6.40 10.79
CA HIS A 62 -3.13 5.97 11.33
C HIS A 62 -2.00 6.71 10.62
N PHE A 63 -0.77 6.52 11.09
CA PHE A 63 0.45 7.05 10.48
C PHE A 63 1.60 6.06 10.60
N HIS A 64 2.62 6.25 9.77
CA HIS A 64 3.88 5.52 9.80
C HIS A 64 5.02 6.48 10.09
N THR A 65 6.05 6.06 10.80
CA THR A 65 7.16 6.93 11.16
C THR A 65 8.38 6.75 10.27
N THR A 66 8.52 5.57 9.63
CA THR A 66 9.73 5.18 8.90
C THR A 66 9.60 5.17 7.39
N PHE A 67 8.38 5.27 6.86
CA PHE A 67 8.12 5.30 5.42
C PHE A 67 6.91 6.17 5.07
N SER A 68 6.87 6.62 3.85
CA SER A 68 5.71 7.29 3.24
C SER A 68 4.89 6.31 2.41
N GLU A 69 3.60 6.59 2.22
CA GLU A 69 2.73 5.84 1.33
C GLU A 69 2.18 6.71 0.21
N THR A 70 2.18 6.15 -1.00
CA THR A 70 1.52 6.77 -2.16
C THR A 70 0.49 5.80 -2.70
N PHE A 71 -0.73 6.29 -2.89
CA PHE A 71 -1.86 5.54 -3.41
C PHE A 71 -2.21 6.05 -4.80
N ILE A 72 -2.45 5.14 -5.74
CA ILE A 72 -2.90 5.45 -7.10
C ILE A 72 -4.11 4.58 -7.37
N VAL A 73 -5.27 5.18 -7.63
CA VAL A 73 -6.50 4.43 -7.93
C VAL A 73 -6.44 3.93 -9.37
N GLU A 74 -6.56 2.62 -9.56
CA GLU A 74 -6.64 1.99 -10.88
C GLU A 74 -8.09 1.82 -11.32
N GLU A 75 -8.99 1.39 -10.39
CA GLU A 75 -10.39 1.11 -10.68
C GLU A 75 -11.28 1.44 -9.47
N GLY A 76 -12.51 1.81 -9.73
CA GLY A 76 -13.49 2.13 -8.68
C GLY A 76 -13.22 3.46 -8.01
N GLU A 77 -13.79 3.65 -6.83
CA GLU A 77 -13.67 4.89 -6.04
C GLU A 77 -13.28 4.56 -4.60
N VAL A 78 -12.38 5.37 -4.04
CA VAL A 78 -11.89 5.23 -2.66
C VAL A 78 -11.89 6.59 -2.00
N ASP A 79 -12.38 6.68 -0.77
CA ASP A 79 -12.26 7.88 0.03
C ASP A 79 -10.93 7.86 0.80
N TYR A 80 -10.18 8.94 0.67
CA TYR A 80 -8.90 9.16 1.34
C TYR A 80 -9.03 10.28 2.38
N PHE A 81 -8.53 10.04 3.58
CA PHE A 81 -8.40 11.01 4.66
C PHE A 81 -6.94 11.49 4.75
N ASP A 82 -6.72 12.79 4.71
CA ASP A 82 -5.39 13.41 4.74
C ASP A 82 -4.95 13.91 6.13
N GLY A 83 -5.66 13.49 7.18
CA GLY A 83 -5.48 13.96 8.54
C GLY A 83 -6.43 15.11 8.91
N HIS A 84 -7.09 15.75 7.95
CA HIS A 84 -7.98 16.89 8.14
C HIS A 84 -9.36 16.68 7.51
N ALA A 85 -9.39 16.15 6.28
CA ALA A 85 -10.63 16.02 5.51
C ALA A 85 -10.62 14.71 4.69
N TRP A 86 -11.82 14.23 4.42
CA TRP A 86 -12.04 13.14 3.47
C TRP A 86 -12.24 13.70 2.06
N ARG A 87 -11.62 13.03 1.07
CA ARG A 87 -11.87 13.29 -0.34
C ARG A 87 -11.99 11.99 -1.11
N THR A 88 -12.87 11.95 -2.11
CA THR A 88 -12.99 10.79 -3.00
C THR A 88 -11.89 10.84 -4.06
N LEU A 89 -11.21 9.72 -4.25
CA LEU A 89 -10.25 9.48 -5.32
C LEU A 89 -10.92 8.65 -6.40
N LEU A 90 -10.77 9.08 -7.64
CA LEU A 90 -11.25 8.42 -8.85
C LEU A 90 -10.09 7.71 -9.59
N PRO A 91 -10.36 6.82 -10.56
CA PRO A 91 -9.32 6.21 -11.36
C PRO A 91 -8.36 7.25 -11.99
N GLY A 92 -7.06 7.07 -11.77
CA GLY A 92 -6.00 8.00 -12.15
C GLY A 92 -5.61 9.01 -11.06
N ASP A 93 -6.44 9.19 -10.02
CA ASP A 93 -6.08 10.06 -8.91
C ASP A 93 -5.01 9.43 -8.01
N THR A 94 -4.24 10.33 -7.39
CA THR A 94 -3.14 9.97 -6.49
C THR A 94 -3.29 10.69 -5.16
N ALA A 95 -2.94 9.98 -4.07
CA ALA A 95 -2.77 10.54 -2.74
C ALA A 95 -1.41 10.15 -2.17
N HIS A 96 -0.82 11.02 -1.36
CA HIS A 96 0.45 10.77 -0.70
C HIS A 96 0.35 11.11 0.78
N ALA A 97 0.79 10.17 1.62
CA ALA A 97 0.99 10.37 3.05
C ALA A 97 2.48 10.32 3.35
N ALA A 98 3.07 11.44 3.74
CA ALA A 98 4.45 11.49 4.21
C ALA A 98 4.59 10.69 5.53
N ALA A 99 5.82 10.28 5.86
CA ALA A 99 6.10 9.72 7.18
C ALA A 99 5.64 10.70 8.28
N GLY A 100 4.90 10.19 9.28
CA GLY A 100 4.27 10.96 10.33
C GLY A 100 2.91 11.57 9.98
N ALA A 101 2.48 11.55 8.72
CA ALA A 101 1.19 12.11 8.33
C ALA A 101 0.04 11.13 8.61
N VAL A 102 -0.94 11.57 9.39
CA VAL A 102 -2.15 10.78 9.64
C VAL A 102 -2.96 10.65 8.36
N HIS A 103 -3.33 9.43 8.03
CA HIS A 103 -4.14 9.15 6.85
C HIS A 103 -5.03 7.92 7.06
N ALA A 104 -6.01 7.77 6.20
CA ALA A 104 -6.87 6.59 6.13
C ALA A 104 -7.44 6.41 4.73
N LEU A 105 -7.87 5.20 4.47
CA LEU A 105 -8.66 4.84 3.29
C LEU A 105 -9.95 4.19 3.76
N ARG A 106 -11.05 4.51 3.10
CA ARG A 106 -12.30 3.80 3.28
C ARG A 106 -13.01 3.60 1.95
N LYS A 107 -13.88 2.64 1.91
CA LYS A 107 -14.70 2.34 0.78
C LYS A 107 -16.14 2.19 1.25
N GLU A 108 -16.98 3.16 0.92
CA GLU A 108 -18.40 3.17 1.29
C GLU A 108 -19.33 2.70 0.16
N ARG A 109 -18.78 2.61 -1.06
CA ARG A 109 -19.56 2.25 -2.25
C ARG A 109 -19.65 0.73 -2.42
N ALA A 110 -20.73 0.27 -3.06
CA ALA A 110 -20.99 -1.16 -3.30
C ALA A 110 -20.02 -1.79 -4.32
N GLU A 111 -19.47 -0.99 -5.26
CA GLU A 111 -18.58 -1.47 -6.29
C GLU A 111 -17.18 -1.75 -5.73
N PRO A 112 -16.45 -2.78 -6.22
CA PRO A 112 -15.05 -3.01 -5.80
C PRO A 112 -14.16 -1.85 -6.25
N ALA A 113 -12.98 -1.72 -5.61
CA ALA A 113 -11.96 -0.77 -6.03
C ALA A 113 -10.58 -1.44 -6.05
N THR A 114 -9.73 -0.97 -6.94
CA THR A 114 -8.33 -1.44 -7.05
C THR A 114 -7.41 -0.23 -7.00
N LEU A 115 -6.38 -0.31 -6.17
CA LEU A 115 -5.37 0.74 -6.06
C LEU A 115 -3.97 0.16 -5.95
N LEU A 116 -2.99 0.87 -6.47
CA LEU A 116 -1.59 0.66 -6.18
C LEU A 116 -1.21 1.39 -4.90
N MET A 117 -0.34 0.77 -4.13
CA MET A 117 0.19 1.28 -2.88
C MET A 117 1.72 1.17 -2.96
N ALA A 118 2.41 2.31 -2.98
CA ALA A 118 3.86 2.38 -3.02
C ALA A 118 4.39 2.93 -1.70
N LEU A 119 5.31 2.20 -1.07
CA LEU A 119 5.94 2.57 0.20
C LEU A 119 7.39 2.97 -0.05
N SER A 120 7.83 4.12 0.43
CA SER A 120 9.20 4.61 0.27
C SER A 120 9.75 5.20 1.58
N PRO A 121 10.95 4.76 2.04
CA PRO A 121 11.73 3.63 1.52
C PRO A 121 10.94 2.32 1.52
N GLY A 122 11.40 1.34 0.73
CA GLY A 122 10.77 0.04 0.63
C GLY A 122 10.85 -0.74 1.93
N VAL A 123 9.70 -1.12 2.45
CA VAL A 123 9.56 -1.94 3.67
C VAL A 123 8.77 -3.22 3.37
N PRO A 124 9.15 -4.36 3.96
CA PRO A 124 8.40 -5.60 3.78
C PRO A 124 7.11 -5.56 4.61
N ARG A 125 5.94 -5.62 3.96
CA ARG A 125 4.64 -5.62 4.61
C ARG A 125 3.89 -6.95 4.51
N GLU A 126 4.48 -7.94 3.85
CA GLU A 126 3.85 -9.24 3.60
C GLU A 126 3.44 -9.94 4.90
N ALA A 127 4.34 -9.95 5.89
CA ALA A 127 4.08 -10.55 7.19
C ALA A 127 2.95 -9.82 7.93
N TYR A 128 2.92 -8.49 7.83
CA TYR A 128 1.84 -7.68 8.41
C TYR A 128 0.49 -8.04 7.80
N PHE A 129 0.37 -8.02 6.48
CA PHE A 129 -0.89 -8.33 5.80
C PHE A 129 -1.36 -9.77 6.06
N ALA A 130 -0.43 -10.73 6.07
CA ALA A 130 -0.76 -12.12 6.36
C ALA A 130 -1.26 -12.30 7.80
N GLN A 131 -0.62 -11.67 8.78
CA GLN A 131 -1.03 -11.74 10.19
C GLN A 131 -2.32 -10.97 10.46
N LEU A 132 -2.53 -9.82 9.80
CA LEU A 132 -3.75 -9.02 9.93
C LEU A 132 -5.01 -9.84 9.61
N ALA A 133 -4.90 -10.81 8.71
CA ALA A 133 -6.01 -11.69 8.33
C ALA A 133 -6.45 -12.67 9.44
N THR A 134 -5.58 -12.95 10.42
CA THR A 134 -5.78 -14.02 11.42
C THR A 134 -5.56 -13.58 12.86
N VAL A 135 -5.03 -12.37 13.08
CA VAL A 135 -4.75 -11.87 14.43
C VAL A 135 -6.06 -11.68 15.21
N ASN A 136 -6.02 -12.02 16.51
CA ASN A 136 -7.12 -11.72 17.43
C ASN A 136 -7.03 -10.27 17.94
N GLU A 137 -8.13 -9.73 18.43
CA GLU A 137 -8.21 -8.34 18.90
C GLU A 137 -7.19 -7.99 20.00
N ARG A 138 -6.82 -8.96 20.86
CA ARG A 138 -5.88 -8.71 21.97
C ARG A 138 -4.46 -8.46 21.49
N ASP A 139 -4.07 -9.08 20.37
CA ASP A 139 -2.73 -9.00 19.81
C ASP A 139 -2.63 -7.97 18.67
N LEU A 140 -3.77 -7.40 18.26
CA LEU A 140 -3.83 -6.46 17.13
C LEU A 140 -2.97 -5.21 17.35
N SER A 141 -3.01 -4.62 18.54
CA SER A 141 -2.19 -3.44 18.87
C SER A 141 -0.70 -3.73 18.79
N ARG A 142 -0.26 -4.90 19.27
CA ARG A 142 1.14 -5.34 19.18
C ARG A 142 1.56 -5.57 17.73
N LEU A 143 0.68 -6.14 16.91
CA LEU A 143 0.93 -6.32 15.48
C LEU A 143 1.11 -4.96 14.78
N HIS A 144 0.25 -4.02 15.07
CA HIS A 144 0.34 -2.67 14.51
C HIS A 144 1.66 -1.99 14.89
N GLU A 145 2.01 -1.98 16.17
CA GLU A 145 3.25 -1.38 16.68
C GLU A 145 4.49 -2.04 16.07
N ALA A 146 4.52 -3.37 15.98
CA ALA A 146 5.65 -4.13 15.40
C ALA A 146 5.87 -3.82 13.91
N HIS A 147 4.86 -3.27 13.23
CA HIS A 147 4.89 -2.95 11.81
C HIS A 147 4.73 -1.44 11.52
N ASP A 148 5.12 -0.58 12.47
CA ASP A 148 5.09 0.87 12.30
C ASP A 148 3.70 1.43 11.89
N ASN A 149 2.62 0.85 12.44
CA ASN A 149 1.28 1.39 12.34
C ASN A 149 0.92 2.06 13.67
N HIS A 150 0.82 3.36 13.69
CA HIS A 150 0.50 4.16 14.86
C HIS A 150 -0.86 4.82 14.70
N PHE A 151 -1.63 4.84 15.76
CA PHE A 151 -2.96 5.46 15.75
C PHE A 151 -2.90 6.74 16.58
N PRO A 152 -3.43 7.87 16.07
CA PRO A 152 -3.47 9.09 16.86
C PRO A 152 -4.30 8.86 18.13
N ASP A 153 -3.85 9.44 19.24
CA ASP A 153 -4.62 9.45 20.47
C ASP A 153 -5.99 10.10 20.23
N ALA A 154 -6.98 9.75 21.06
CA ALA A 154 -8.35 10.29 20.97
C ALA A 154 -8.41 11.84 20.99
N HIS A 155 -7.30 12.51 21.22
CA HIS A 155 -7.13 13.96 21.26
C HIS A 155 -6.32 14.52 20.09
N GLY A 156 -6.00 13.70 19.06
CA GLY A 156 -5.37 14.14 17.81
C GLY A 156 -3.91 14.60 17.94
N ARG A 157 -3.17 14.05 18.90
CA ARG A 157 -1.71 14.31 19.05
C ARG A 157 -0.91 13.06 18.83
#